data_a2e6c968ce5f7873591a5d0bfb6ca4e1
#
_entry.id   a2e6c968ce5f7873591a5d0bfb6ca4e1
#
_cell.length_a   1.000
_cell.length_b   1.000
_cell.length_c   1.000
_cell.angle_alpha   90.00
_cell.angle_beta   90.00
_cell.angle_gamma   90.00
#
_symmetry.space_group_name_H-M   'P 1'
#
loop_
_entity.id
_entity.type
_entity.pdbx_description
1 polymer ?
#
loop_
_entity_poly.entity_id
_entity_poly.type
_entity_poly.pdbx_seq_one_letter_code
_entity_poly.pdbx_strand_id
1 'polypeptide(L)'
;PGEGVHVGWAVALRGGGLVAPAIRHADRLSLDALMAAMRDLVARARAGGLRGSELTDATITVTSLGERGAESVLPIIHPPQVAILGFGRIVERPWVVAGAVAPRRVATLTLAGDHRASDGHRGGLLLARIEFLLQKPEEP
;
A
#
# COMPACT_ATOMS: atom_id res chain seq x y z
N PRO A 1 -4.68 20.00 -4.30
CA PRO A 1 -4.60 18.75 -5.03
C PRO A 1 -3.33 18.74 -5.85
N GLY A 2 -2.50 17.70 -5.71
CA GLY A 2 -1.28 17.56 -6.51
C GLY A 2 -1.58 17.18 -7.97
N GLU A 3 -0.55 17.19 -8.81
CA GLU A 3 -0.67 16.90 -10.26
C GLU A 3 -0.95 15.43 -10.60
N GLY A 4 -1.13 14.54 -9.59
CA GLY A 4 -1.40 13.12 -9.76
C GLY A 4 -1.17 12.34 -8.46
N VAL A 5 -1.43 11.04 -8.50
CA VAL A 5 -1.16 10.13 -7.40
C VAL A 5 0.17 9.41 -7.66
N HIS A 6 1.13 9.64 -6.78
CA HIS A 6 2.44 9.00 -6.82
C HIS A 6 2.53 8.01 -5.64
N VAL A 7 2.51 6.73 -5.96
CA VAL A 7 2.48 5.68 -4.93
C VAL A 7 3.90 5.25 -4.55
N GLY A 8 4.30 5.56 -3.32
CA GLY A 8 5.50 4.99 -2.72
C GLY A 8 5.28 3.52 -2.39
N TRP A 9 6.21 2.67 -2.82
CA TRP A 9 6.18 1.26 -2.49
C TRP A 9 7.31 0.91 -1.52
N ALA A 10 6.97 0.50 -0.31
CA ALA A 10 7.97 0.19 0.71
C ALA A 10 8.75 -1.08 0.36
N VAL A 11 10.07 -0.95 0.23
CA VAL A 11 10.99 -2.03 -0.14
C VAL A 11 12.06 -2.21 0.93
N ALA A 12 12.11 -3.39 1.54
CA ALA A 12 13.20 -3.77 2.43
C ALA A 12 14.47 -4.09 1.61
N LEU A 13 15.60 -3.53 2.04
CA LEU A 13 16.89 -3.73 1.40
C LEU A 13 17.64 -4.91 2.02
N ARG A 14 18.46 -5.62 1.21
CA ARG A 14 19.19 -6.83 1.64
C ARG A 14 20.21 -6.58 2.76
N GLY A 15 20.78 -5.41 2.85
CA GLY A 15 21.74 -5.01 3.89
C GLY A 15 21.11 -4.36 5.13
N GLY A 16 19.79 -4.39 5.23
CA GLY A 16 19.03 -3.62 6.22
C GLY A 16 18.60 -2.27 5.68
N GLY A 17 17.61 -1.68 6.32
CA GLY A 17 16.99 -0.43 5.87
C GLY A 17 15.76 -0.64 5.01
N LEU A 18 15.03 0.45 4.83
CA LEU A 18 13.77 0.55 4.09
C LEU A 18 13.83 1.77 3.19
N VAL A 19 13.37 1.62 1.96
CA VAL A 19 13.14 2.74 1.04
C VAL A 19 11.70 2.65 0.51
N ALA A 20 11.10 3.78 0.17
CA ALA A 20 9.75 3.83 -0.38
C ALA A 20 9.73 4.62 -1.69
N PRO A 21 10.39 4.12 -2.75
CA PRO A 21 10.43 4.82 -4.02
C PRO A 21 9.05 4.93 -4.67
N ALA A 22 8.81 6.03 -5.39
CA ALA A 22 7.54 6.39 -5.98
C ALA A 22 7.35 5.82 -7.39
N ILE A 23 6.19 5.22 -7.63
CA ILE A 23 5.64 5.02 -8.97
C ILE A 23 4.82 6.26 -9.30
N ARG A 24 5.30 7.06 -10.24
CA ARG A 24 4.65 8.31 -10.62
C ARG A 24 3.37 8.06 -11.42
N HIS A 25 2.37 8.92 -11.21
CA HIS A 25 1.09 8.88 -11.93
C HIS A 25 0.44 7.49 -11.93
N ALA A 26 0.48 6.80 -10.79
CA ALA A 26 -0.08 5.46 -10.63
C ALA A 26 -1.57 5.40 -10.97
N ASP A 27 -2.28 6.53 -10.78
CA ASP A 27 -3.69 6.74 -11.14
C ASP A 27 -3.98 6.70 -12.66
N ARG A 28 -2.93 6.78 -13.49
CA ARG A 28 -3.03 6.77 -14.96
C ARG A 28 -2.54 5.47 -15.60
N LEU A 29 -2.01 4.57 -14.79
CA LEU A 29 -1.49 3.28 -15.27
C LEU A 29 -2.58 2.21 -15.27
N SER A 30 -2.56 1.34 -16.27
CA SER A 30 -3.29 0.09 -16.19
C SER A 30 -2.71 -0.81 -15.10
N LEU A 31 -3.47 -1.78 -14.61
CA LEU A 31 -2.98 -2.71 -13.58
C LEU A 31 -1.70 -3.42 -14.03
N ASP A 32 -1.64 -3.88 -15.28
CA ASP A 32 -0.45 -4.55 -15.82
C ASP A 32 0.77 -3.64 -15.87
N ALA A 33 0.58 -2.39 -16.30
CA ALA A 33 1.65 -1.39 -16.33
C ALA A 33 2.11 -1.03 -14.91
N LEU A 34 1.19 -0.88 -13.95
CA LEU A 34 1.51 -0.63 -12.55
C LEU A 34 2.31 -1.80 -11.95
N MET A 35 1.89 -3.03 -12.20
CA MET A 35 2.60 -4.24 -11.73
C MET A 35 3.97 -4.40 -12.36
N ALA A 36 4.14 -4.05 -13.63
CA ALA A 36 5.43 -4.03 -14.31
C ALA A 36 6.37 -2.96 -13.70
N ALA A 37 5.87 -1.74 -13.51
CA ALA A 37 6.60 -0.64 -12.87
C ALA A 37 7.02 -1.00 -11.44
N MET A 38 6.14 -1.63 -10.67
CA MET A 38 6.43 -2.07 -9.30
C MET A 38 7.56 -3.12 -9.28
N ARG A 39 7.52 -4.12 -10.16
CA ARG A 39 8.59 -5.14 -10.25
C ARG A 39 9.94 -4.54 -10.61
N ASP A 40 9.97 -3.65 -11.61
CA ASP A 40 11.19 -2.91 -12.00
C ASP A 40 11.73 -2.08 -10.83
N LEU A 41 10.86 -1.30 -10.18
CA LEU A 41 11.21 -0.46 -9.05
C LEU A 41 11.84 -1.26 -7.90
N VAL A 42 11.24 -2.41 -7.55
CA VAL A 42 11.77 -3.31 -6.50
C VAL A 42 13.13 -3.88 -6.88
N ALA A 43 13.33 -4.28 -8.14
CA ALA A 43 14.61 -4.78 -8.63
C ALA A 43 15.70 -3.72 -8.54
N ARG A 44 15.41 -2.48 -9.00
CA ARG A 44 16.34 -1.33 -8.94
C ARG A 44 16.61 -0.89 -7.50
N ALA A 45 15.62 -0.88 -6.64
CA ALA A 45 15.80 -0.58 -5.22
C ALA A 45 16.82 -1.50 -4.57
N ARG A 46 16.71 -2.80 -4.83
CA ARG A 46 17.61 -3.81 -4.28
C ARG A 46 19.02 -3.79 -4.90
N ALA A 47 19.15 -3.27 -6.11
CA ALA A 47 20.42 -3.09 -6.81
C ALA A 47 21.11 -1.74 -6.55
N GLY A 48 20.47 -0.83 -5.78
CA GLY A 48 20.98 0.52 -5.54
C GLY A 48 20.79 1.48 -6.71
N GLY A 49 19.97 1.13 -7.71
CA GLY A 49 19.74 1.90 -8.95
C GLY A 49 18.52 2.82 -8.92
N LEU A 50 18.16 3.37 -7.75
CA LEU A 50 17.06 4.34 -7.64
C LEU A 50 17.51 5.75 -8.02
N ARG A 51 16.59 6.51 -8.63
CA ARG A 51 16.79 7.94 -8.91
C ARG A 51 16.38 8.77 -7.69
N GLY A 52 17.03 9.90 -7.46
CA GLY A 52 16.71 10.80 -6.34
C GLY A 52 15.24 11.22 -6.31
N SER A 53 14.66 11.54 -7.47
CA SER A 53 13.24 11.91 -7.60
C SER A 53 12.27 10.76 -7.23
N GLU A 54 12.66 9.52 -7.43
CA GLU A 54 11.83 8.37 -7.00
C GLU A 54 11.75 8.26 -5.47
N LEU A 55 12.72 8.79 -4.75
CA LEU A 55 12.75 8.77 -3.29
C LEU A 55 11.93 9.90 -2.65
N THR A 56 11.64 10.96 -3.39
CA THR A 56 11.01 12.19 -2.85
C THR A 56 9.58 12.43 -3.31
N ASP A 57 9.16 11.82 -4.41
CA ASP A 57 7.93 12.20 -5.11
C ASP A 57 6.67 11.48 -4.62
N ALA A 58 6.79 10.51 -3.72
CA ALA A 58 5.61 9.79 -3.21
C ALA A 58 4.62 10.71 -2.50
N THR A 59 3.35 10.65 -2.90
CA THR A 59 2.24 11.38 -2.27
C THR A 59 1.54 10.54 -1.20
N ILE A 60 1.55 9.22 -1.37
CA ILE A 60 1.06 8.22 -0.43
C ILE A 60 1.97 7.00 -0.54
N THR A 61 2.22 6.33 0.58
CA THR A 61 2.99 5.08 0.58
C THR A 61 2.09 3.88 0.85
N VAL A 62 2.40 2.77 0.19
CA VAL A 62 1.87 1.45 0.50
C VAL A 62 3.00 0.60 1.09
N THR A 63 2.75 -0.01 2.23
CA THR A 63 3.68 -0.93 2.87
C THR A 63 3.02 -2.28 3.13
N SER A 64 3.74 -3.35 2.83
CA SER A 64 3.31 -4.72 3.11
C SER A 64 4.46 -5.48 3.78
N LEU A 65 4.15 -6.19 4.84
CA LEU A 65 5.13 -7.03 5.53
C LEU A 65 5.30 -8.40 4.88
N GLY A 66 4.55 -8.69 3.80
CA GLY A 66 4.60 -9.95 3.09
C GLY A 66 4.09 -11.14 3.92
N GLU A 67 4.28 -12.35 3.40
CA GLU A 67 3.74 -13.58 4.00
C GLU A 67 4.36 -13.95 5.35
N ARG A 68 5.58 -13.51 5.62
CA ARG A 68 6.32 -13.80 6.87
C ARG A 68 6.21 -12.69 7.91
N GLY A 69 5.50 -11.60 7.59
CA GLY A 69 5.35 -10.44 8.45
C GLY A 69 4.29 -10.62 9.53
N ALA A 70 4.05 -9.54 10.27
CA ALA A 70 2.98 -9.49 11.25
C ALA A 70 1.59 -9.43 10.59
N GLU A 71 0.56 -9.80 11.33
CA GLU A 71 -0.84 -9.80 10.85
C GLU A 71 -1.41 -8.40 10.67
N SER A 72 -0.80 -7.42 11.31
CA SER A 72 -1.11 -6.00 11.13
C SER A 72 0.15 -5.17 11.25
N VAL A 73 0.13 -3.98 10.64
CA VAL A 73 1.17 -2.99 10.74
C VAL A 73 0.52 -1.64 11.00
N LEU A 74 1.05 -0.88 11.93
CA LEU A 74 0.65 0.51 12.18
C LEU A 74 1.78 1.40 11.67
N PRO A 75 1.71 1.84 10.41
CA PRO A 75 2.78 2.58 9.79
C PRO A 75 2.81 4.03 10.27
N ILE A 76 4.00 4.64 10.25
CA ILE A 76 4.20 6.05 10.57
C ILE A 76 4.36 6.82 9.27
N ILE A 77 3.60 7.91 9.12
CA ILE A 77 3.67 8.78 7.94
C ILE A 77 5.05 9.43 7.86
N HIS A 78 5.61 9.46 6.67
CA HIS A 78 6.85 10.19 6.37
C HIS A 78 6.53 11.49 5.63
N PRO A 79 6.66 12.67 6.26
CA PRO A 79 6.42 13.95 5.59
C PRO A 79 7.34 14.13 4.37
N PRO A 80 6.88 14.76 3.29
CA PRO A 80 5.62 15.50 3.13
C PRO A 80 4.39 14.66 2.73
N GLN A 81 4.50 13.35 2.75
CA GLN A 81 3.37 12.46 2.46
C GLN A 81 2.25 12.65 3.51
N VAL A 82 1.00 12.53 3.08
CA VAL A 82 -0.16 12.76 3.94
C VAL A 82 -0.83 11.46 4.41
N ALA A 83 -0.44 10.33 3.86
CA ALA A 83 -1.01 9.04 4.24
C ALA A 83 -0.06 7.88 3.93
N ILE A 84 -0.21 6.81 4.70
CA ILE A 84 0.43 5.52 4.44
C ILE A 84 -0.56 4.39 4.72
N LEU A 85 -0.67 3.47 3.77
CA LEU A 85 -1.53 2.29 3.83
C LEU A 85 -0.68 1.08 4.17
N GLY A 86 -1.06 0.35 5.20
CA GLY A 86 -0.39 -0.86 5.66
C GLY A 86 -1.19 -2.11 5.36
N PHE A 87 -0.53 -3.13 4.80
CA PHE A 87 -1.08 -4.46 4.61
C PHE A 87 -0.37 -5.45 5.53
N GLY A 88 -1.13 -6.07 6.42
CA GLY A 88 -0.68 -7.21 7.20
C GLY A 88 -0.57 -8.47 6.33
N ARG A 89 0.05 -9.52 6.89
CA ARG A 89 0.07 -10.82 6.21
C ARG A 89 -1.34 -11.41 6.11
N ILE A 90 -1.57 -12.16 5.06
CA ILE A 90 -2.81 -12.93 4.88
C ILE A 90 -2.76 -14.14 5.81
N VAL A 91 -3.82 -14.30 6.63
CA VAL A 91 -3.99 -15.43 7.54
C VAL A 91 -5.33 -16.10 7.34
N GLU A 92 -5.42 -17.40 7.57
CA GLU A 92 -6.70 -18.09 7.60
C GLU A 92 -7.34 -17.93 8.99
N ARG A 93 -8.59 -17.48 9.00
CA ARG A 93 -9.38 -17.27 10.23
C ARG A 93 -10.82 -17.74 10.07
N PRO A 94 -11.48 -18.17 11.18
CA PRO A 94 -12.92 -18.35 11.18
C PRO A 94 -13.59 -17.00 10.94
N TRP A 95 -14.46 -16.93 9.96
CA TRP A 95 -15.15 -15.70 9.54
C TRP A 95 -16.61 -16.00 9.26
N VAL A 96 -17.50 -15.06 9.60
CA VAL A 96 -18.93 -15.23 9.31
C VAL A 96 -19.19 -14.85 7.85
N VAL A 97 -19.71 -15.81 7.09
CA VAL A 97 -20.09 -15.64 5.69
C VAL A 97 -21.50 -16.21 5.50
N ALA A 98 -22.42 -15.39 5.02
CA ALA A 98 -23.83 -15.75 4.83
C ALA A 98 -24.48 -16.39 6.08
N GLY A 99 -24.14 -15.88 7.28
CA GLY A 99 -24.68 -16.36 8.55
C GLY A 99 -24.02 -17.63 9.13
N ALA A 100 -23.03 -18.20 8.45
CA ALA A 100 -22.29 -19.38 8.93
C ALA A 100 -20.79 -19.06 9.12
N VAL A 101 -20.16 -19.74 10.09
CA VAL A 101 -18.71 -19.64 10.28
C VAL A 101 -18.00 -20.53 9.27
N ALA A 102 -17.09 -19.93 8.50
CA ALA A 102 -16.27 -20.65 7.53
C ALA A 102 -14.80 -20.16 7.58
N PRO A 103 -13.80 -20.98 7.24
CA PRO A 103 -12.43 -20.52 7.09
C PRO A 103 -12.33 -19.54 5.91
N ARG A 104 -11.67 -18.40 6.14
CA ARG A 104 -11.42 -17.37 5.12
C ARG A 104 -10.01 -16.82 5.24
N ARG A 105 -9.42 -16.50 4.10
CA ARG A 105 -8.17 -15.76 4.02
C ARG A 105 -8.45 -14.29 4.28
N VAL A 106 -7.90 -13.76 5.36
CA VAL A 106 -8.15 -12.40 5.84
C VAL A 106 -6.83 -11.64 5.87
N ALA A 107 -6.84 -10.40 5.40
CA ALA A 107 -5.76 -9.45 5.58
C ALA A 107 -6.26 -8.25 6.36
N THR A 108 -5.45 -7.74 7.29
CA THR A 108 -5.73 -6.49 7.99
C THR A 108 -5.12 -5.32 7.22
N LEU A 109 -5.95 -4.34 6.86
CA LEU A 109 -5.53 -3.08 6.28
C LEU A 109 -5.56 -2.02 7.37
N THR A 110 -4.54 -1.17 7.37
CA THR A 110 -4.43 -0.01 8.26
C THR A 110 -4.11 1.23 7.45
N LEU A 111 -4.59 2.37 7.91
CA LEU A 111 -4.32 3.67 7.31
C LEU A 111 -3.86 4.63 8.40
N ALA A 112 -2.68 5.20 8.25
CA ALA A 112 -2.28 6.38 8.99
C ALA A 112 -2.41 7.60 8.07
N GLY A 113 -3.11 8.65 8.54
CA GLY A 113 -3.38 9.86 7.79
C GLY A 113 -2.98 11.11 8.57
N ASP A 114 -2.46 12.13 7.88
CA ASP A 114 -2.22 13.44 8.46
C ASP A 114 -3.57 14.16 8.69
N HIS A 115 -3.94 14.36 9.95
CA HIS A 115 -5.22 14.94 10.30
C HIS A 115 -5.37 16.42 9.88
N ARG A 116 -4.27 17.06 9.48
CA ARG A 116 -4.29 18.40 8.86
C ARG A 116 -4.76 18.35 7.40
N ALA A 117 -4.56 17.23 6.72
CA ALA A 117 -4.92 17.02 5.31
C ALA A 117 -6.25 16.28 5.14
N SER A 118 -6.61 15.43 6.10
CA SER A 118 -7.82 14.59 6.04
C SER A 118 -8.32 14.25 7.44
N ASP A 119 -9.55 13.81 7.54
CA ASP A 119 -10.17 13.36 8.79
C ASP A 119 -10.43 11.84 8.79
N GLY A 120 -10.82 11.30 9.94
CA GLY A 120 -11.10 9.88 10.10
C GLY A 120 -12.26 9.38 9.24
N HIS A 121 -13.24 10.23 8.93
CA HIS A 121 -14.35 9.86 8.05
C HIS A 121 -13.86 9.57 6.62
N ARG A 122 -13.04 10.47 6.06
CA ARG A 122 -12.44 10.28 4.73
C ARG A 122 -11.51 9.08 4.69
N GLY A 123 -10.71 8.87 5.75
CA GLY A 123 -9.88 7.68 5.90
C GLY A 123 -10.69 6.40 5.89
N GLY A 124 -11.81 6.37 6.62
CA GLY A 124 -12.74 5.24 6.64
C GLY A 124 -13.35 4.96 5.28
N LEU A 125 -13.76 6.00 4.53
CA LEU A 125 -14.28 5.85 3.16
C LEU A 125 -13.22 5.27 2.21
N LEU A 126 -11.97 5.69 2.32
CA LEU A 126 -10.88 5.13 1.52
C LEU A 126 -10.68 3.64 1.81
N LEU A 127 -10.63 3.24 3.09
CA LEU A 127 -10.49 1.83 3.47
C LEU A 127 -11.67 0.99 2.97
N ALA A 128 -12.91 1.48 3.14
CA ALA A 128 -14.10 0.80 2.65
C ALA A 128 -14.09 0.63 1.13
N ARG A 129 -13.59 1.63 0.39
CA ARG A 129 -13.45 1.53 -1.07
C ARG A 129 -12.40 0.51 -1.48
N ILE A 130 -11.27 0.47 -0.78
CA ILE A 130 -10.23 -0.53 -1.03
C ILE A 130 -10.76 -1.94 -0.73
N GLU A 131 -11.45 -2.13 0.41
CA GLU A 131 -12.09 -3.40 0.74
C GLU A 131 -13.05 -3.85 -0.36
N PHE A 132 -13.94 -2.97 -0.80
CA PHE A 132 -14.88 -3.27 -1.90
C PHE A 132 -14.18 -3.73 -3.17
N LEU A 133 -13.11 -3.03 -3.58
CA LEU A 133 -12.34 -3.38 -4.79
C LEU A 133 -11.59 -4.71 -4.64
N LEU A 134 -11.07 -5.01 -3.46
CA LEU A 134 -10.41 -6.30 -3.19
C LEU A 134 -11.37 -7.49 -3.22
N GLN A 135 -12.67 -7.27 -2.93
CA GLN A 135 -13.69 -8.31 -3.03
C GLN A 135 -14.14 -8.56 -4.49
N LYS A 136 -13.84 -7.63 -5.41
CA LYS A 136 -14.20 -7.68 -6.82
C LYS A 136 -12.98 -7.38 -7.70
N PRO A 137 -12.01 -8.28 -7.75
CA PRO A 137 -10.75 -8.03 -8.47
C PRO A 137 -10.90 -7.91 -9.99
N GLU A 138 -12.05 -8.27 -10.54
CA GLU A 138 -12.34 -8.20 -11.99
C GLU A 138 -13.04 -6.89 -12.40
N GLU A 139 -13.39 -6.04 -11.45
CA GLU A 139 -13.97 -4.71 -11.69
C GLU A 139 -12.92 -3.65 -11.35
N PRO A 140 -12.06 -3.21 -12.30
CA PRO A 140 -11.05 -2.17 -12.07
C PRO A 140 -11.65 -0.77 -11.92
#